data_14ad4a6c709139be96f0cc8c19d53e20
#
_entry.id   14ad4a6c709139be96f0cc8c19d53e20
#
_cell.length_a   1.000
_cell.length_b   1.000
_cell.length_c   1.000
_cell.angle_alpha   90.00
_cell.angle_beta   90.00
_cell.angle_gamma   90.00
#
_symmetry.space_group_name_H-M   'P 1'
#
loop_
_entity.id
_entity.type
_entity.pdbx_description
1 polymer ?
#
loop_
_entity_poly.entity_id
_entity_poly.type
_entity_poly.pdbx_seq_one_letter_code
_entity_poly.pdbx_strand_id
1 'polypeptide(L)'
;MKKYILYFMTALFLLGATGCSKNSEPSSPKPQAQGAVPQDMATMVEPIDALMRCMLENNTDYDATDPEFFWSALYYFLGNSGAENSLVTVTDDGRLKVPKKVAQEYAIALFATYDDLLPLPESLSNSITYDNDWDAYLLSQEDRGLSETNLSDYRETENGYVVTAKLVSTMEDKEVLGKCQVTMQKNAFADGIVDPRYFYSIATMT
;
A
#
# COMPACT_ATOMS: atom_id res chain seq x y z
N MET A 1 -68.09 19.91 -3.90
CA MET A 1 -68.68 20.73 -4.99
C MET A 1 -67.57 21.08 -5.95
N LYS A 2 -67.67 20.51 -7.17
CA LYS A 2 -67.58 21.18 -8.49
C LYS A 2 -66.29 22.02 -8.69
N LYS A 3 -65.54 21.95 -9.74
CA LYS A 3 -65.71 21.46 -11.13
C LYS A 3 -64.33 21.36 -11.84
N TYR A 4 -64.25 20.45 -12.75
CA TYR A 4 -63.43 20.29 -13.91
C TYR A 4 -63.03 21.59 -14.65
N ILE A 5 -61.91 21.65 -15.32
CA ILE A 5 -61.83 21.94 -16.76
C ILE A 5 -60.47 21.48 -17.30
N LEU A 6 -60.57 20.71 -18.33
CA LEU A 6 -59.64 20.13 -19.29
C LEU A 6 -59.55 21.07 -20.53
N TYR A 7 -58.37 21.28 -21.09
CA TYR A 7 -58.10 21.61 -22.52
C TYR A 7 -56.60 21.45 -22.75
N PHE A 8 -56.07 20.60 -23.50
CA PHE A 8 -56.06 20.14 -24.90
C PHE A 8 -55.43 21.11 -25.87
N MET A 9 -54.41 20.60 -26.60
CA MET A 9 -53.83 20.92 -27.91
C MET A 9 -52.93 22.19 -27.99
N THR A 10 -51.84 22.22 -28.66
CA THR A 10 -51.45 21.69 -29.97
C THR A 10 -49.92 21.77 -30.19
N ALA A 11 -49.39 20.87 -30.95
CA ALA A 11 -48.05 20.78 -31.45
C ALA A 11 -47.68 21.95 -32.41
N LEU A 12 -46.41 22.36 -32.37
CA LEU A 12 -45.81 22.92 -33.58
C LEU A 12 -44.30 22.56 -33.60
N PHE A 13 -43.92 21.82 -34.62
CA PHE A 13 -42.55 21.57 -35.06
C PHE A 13 -41.93 22.87 -35.60
N LEU A 14 -40.71 23.15 -35.16
CA LEU A 14 -39.77 23.93 -36.00
C LEU A 14 -38.35 23.38 -35.79
N LEU A 15 -37.84 22.82 -36.88
CA LEU A 15 -36.44 22.48 -37.08
C LEU A 15 -35.58 23.74 -37.04
N GLY A 16 -34.48 23.69 -36.28
CA GLY A 16 -33.42 24.69 -36.35
C GLY A 16 -32.12 23.98 -36.03
N ALA A 17 -31.36 23.67 -37.07
CA ALA A 17 -30.03 23.08 -36.98
C ALA A 17 -28.99 24.13 -36.55
N THR A 18 -27.83 23.62 -36.12
CA THR A 18 -26.49 24.16 -35.98
C THR A 18 -26.11 24.78 -34.64
N GLY A 19 -25.07 24.17 -34.10
CA GLY A 19 -24.27 24.70 -33.00
C GLY A 19 -23.46 23.63 -32.26
N CYS A 20 -22.45 23.05 -32.94
CA CYS A 20 -21.40 22.29 -32.23
C CYS A 20 -20.66 23.25 -31.28
N SER A 21 -20.87 23.08 -29.98
CA SER A 21 -19.93 23.51 -28.97
C SER A 21 -19.55 22.30 -28.15
N LYS A 22 -18.39 21.73 -28.44
CA LYS A 22 -17.73 20.74 -27.59
C LYS A 22 -17.19 21.45 -26.36
N ASN A 23 -18.00 21.57 -25.33
CA ASN A 23 -17.48 21.69 -23.99
C ASN A 23 -17.15 20.24 -23.49
N SER A 24 -15.91 19.87 -23.61
CA SER A 24 -15.35 18.74 -22.88
C SER A 24 -15.27 19.14 -21.41
N GLU A 25 -16.30 18.79 -20.64
CA GLU A 25 -16.16 18.67 -19.20
C GLU A 25 -15.07 17.62 -18.92
N PRO A 26 -14.15 17.88 -17.98
CA PRO A 26 -13.23 16.84 -17.53
C PRO A 26 -14.05 15.70 -16.93
N SER A 27 -14.12 14.59 -17.64
CA SER A 27 -14.75 13.36 -17.14
C SER A 27 -14.01 12.94 -15.88
N SER A 28 -14.63 13.14 -14.72
CA SER A 28 -14.20 12.48 -13.48
C SER A 28 -14.12 10.98 -13.76
N PRO A 29 -13.01 10.30 -13.43
CA PRO A 29 -12.88 8.86 -13.65
C PRO A 29 -14.00 8.16 -12.88
N LYS A 30 -14.83 7.40 -13.59
CA LYS A 30 -15.84 6.53 -12.98
C LYS A 30 -15.14 5.55 -12.04
N PRO A 31 -15.65 5.31 -10.82
CA PRO A 31 -15.17 4.22 -9.99
C PRO A 31 -15.29 2.92 -10.79
N GLN A 32 -14.17 2.26 -11.05
CA GLN A 32 -14.20 0.94 -11.65
C GLN A 32 -14.79 -0.06 -10.65
N ALA A 33 -15.65 -0.95 -11.16
CA ALA A 33 -16.31 -1.97 -10.39
C ALA A 33 -15.32 -2.84 -9.61
N GLN A 34 -15.69 -3.20 -8.38
CA GLN A 34 -15.00 -4.15 -7.51
C GLN A 34 -14.81 -5.49 -8.24
N GLY A 35 -13.68 -5.67 -8.88
CA GLY A 35 -13.15 -6.94 -9.33
C GLY A 35 -12.29 -7.58 -8.24
N ALA A 36 -11.90 -8.82 -8.40
CA ALA A 36 -10.89 -9.43 -7.55
C ALA A 36 -9.58 -8.62 -7.63
N VAL A 37 -8.90 -8.47 -6.49
CA VAL A 37 -7.59 -7.81 -6.45
C VAL A 37 -6.66 -8.47 -7.46
N PRO A 38 -6.02 -7.74 -8.37
CA PRO A 38 -5.04 -8.30 -9.29
C PRO A 38 -3.98 -9.12 -8.57
N GLN A 39 -3.55 -10.23 -9.16
CA GLN A 39 -2.63 -11.17 -8.49
C GLN A 39 -1.28 -10.50 -8.16
N ASP A 40 -0.79 -9.64 -9.01
CA ASP A 40 0.44 -8.87 -8.81
C ASP A 40 0.30 -7.86 -7.64
N MET A 41 -0.89 -7.28 -7.45
CA MET A 41 -1.19 -6.41 -6.31
C MET A 41 -1.29 -7.18 -4.99
N ALA A 42 -1.66 -8.46 -5.03
CA ALA A 42 -1.76 -9.28 -3.82
C ALA A 42 -0.41 -9.39 -3.08
N THR A 43 0.72 -9.31 -3.79
CA THR A 43 2.06 -9.28 -3.18
C THR A 43 2.30 -8.05 -2.31
N MET A 44 1.51 -6.99 -2.48
CA MET A 44 1.64 -5.73 -1.74
C MET A 44 0.85 -5.67 -0.44
N VAL A 45 0.06 -6.70 -0.11
CA VAL A 45 -0.70 -6.74 1.16
C VAL A 45 0.24 -6.67 2.36
N GLU A 46 1.32 -7.46 2.36
CA GLU A 46 2.28 -7.50 3.48
C GLU A 46 3.07 -6.19 3.66
N PRO A 47 3.65 -5.57 2.60
CA PRO A 47 4.28 -4.25 2.73
C PRO A 47 3.32 -3.18 3.25
N ILE A 48 2.07 -3.17 2.75
CA ILE A 48 1.05 -2.22 3.21
C ILE A 48 0.67 -2.47 4.67
N ASP A 49 0.51 -3.74 5.07
CA ASP A 49 0.23 -4.13 6.46
C ASP A 49 1.31 -3.61 7.42
N ALA A 50 2.58 -3.84 7.08
CA ALA A 50 3.71 -3.39 7.88
C ALA A 50 3.73 -1.86 8.06
N LEU A 51 3.51 -1.11 6.97
CA LEU A 51 3.43 0.35 7.04
C LEU A 51 2.23 0.83 7.86
N MET A 52 1.05 0.24 7.68
CA MET A 52 -0.13 0.60 8.45
C MET A 52 0.07 0.40 9.96
N ARG A 53 0.67 -0.72 10.35
CA ARG A 53 1.00 -1.00 11.76
C ARG A 53 2.03 -0.01 12.27
N CYS A 54 3.12 0.19 11.54
CA CYS A 54 4.17 1.15 11.91
C CYS A 54 3.57 2.55 12.16
N MET A 55 2.74 3.04 11.24
CA MET A 55 2.10 4.34 11.35
C MET A 55 1.14 4.43 12.55
N LEU A 56 0.32 3.40 12.76
CA LEU A 56 -0.66 3.38 13.85
C LEU A 56 -0.01 3.27 15.22
N GLU A 57 0.93 2.34 15.39
CA GLU A 57 1.54 2.07 16.70
C GLU A 57 2.50 3.19 17.13
N ASN A 58 3.19 3.81 16.17
CA ASN A 58 4.08 4.94 16.46
C ASN A 58 3.38 6.31 16.35
N ASN A 59 2.09 6.34 15.96
CA ASN A 59 1.32 7.58 15.75
C ASN A 59 2.07 8.57 14.83
N THR A 60 2.51 8.08 13.68
CA THR A 60 3.31 8.84 12.70
C THR A 60 2.71 8.76 11.31
N ASP A 61 3.05 9.70 10.44
CA ASP A 61 2.69 9.70 9.04
C ASP A 61 3.76 8.97 8.20
N TYR A 62 3.41 8.59 6.97
CA TYR A 62 4.35 8.01 6.02
C TYR A 62 5.43 9.03 5.61
N ASP A 63 6.69 8.75 5.93
CA ASP A 63 7.84 9.52 5.50
C ASP A 63 9.02 8.63 5.12
N ALA A 64 9.21 8.42 3.83
CA ALA A 64 10.29 7.60 3.27
C ALA A 64 11.69 8.21 3.49
N THR A 65 11.79 9.47 3.91
CA THR A 65 13.06 10.21 4.09
C THR A 65 13.52 10.27 5.53
N ASP A 66 12.62 9.98 6.47
CA ASP A 66 12.95 9.92 7.90
C ASP A 66 13.57 8.56 8.25
N PRO A 67 14.82 8.49 8.73
CA PRO A 67 15.47 7.25 9.11
C PRO A 67 14.75 6.46 10.20
N GLU A 68 14.11 7.13 11.16
CA GLU A 68 13.32 6.49 12.23
C GLU A 68 12.12 5.76 11.64
N PHE A 69 11.34 6.44 10.79
CA PHE A 69 10.19 5.84 10.12
C PHE A 69 10.64 4.71 9.17
N PHE A 70 11.67 4.96 8.36
CA PHE A 70 12.20 3.99 7.40
C PHE A 70 12.55 2.64 8.06
N TRP A 71 13.36 2.70 9.12
CA TRP A 71 13.82 1.50 9.80
C TRP A 71 12.73 0.86 10.67
N SER A 72 11.84 1.66 11.27
CA SER A 72 10.68 1.11 11.97
C SER A 72 9.77 0.33 11.03
N ALA A 73 9.40 0.90 9.88
CA ALA A 73 8.58 0.23 8.88
C ALA A 73 9.25 -1.06 8.35
N LEU A 74 10.56 -0.98 8.05
CA LEU A 74 11.32 -2.14 7.60
C LEU A 74 11.42 -3.22 8.69
N TYR A 75 11.53 -2.83 9.96
CA TYR A 75 11.50 -3.74 11.11
C TYR A 75 10.16 -4.49 11.21
N TYR A 76 9.03 -3.77 11.14
CA TYR A 76 7.70 -4.40 11.10
C TYR A 76 7.57 -5.39 9.94
N PHE A 77 8.06 -5.03 8.77
CA PHE A 77 7.97 -5.88 7.59
C PHE A 77 8.85 -7.13 7.70
N LEU A 78 10.11 -6.97 8.03
CA LEU A 78 11.06 -8.08 8.19
C LEU A 78 10.71 -8.97 9.39
N GLY A 79 10.27 -8.40 10.51
CA GLY A 79 9.86 -9.13 11.70
C GLY A 79 8.67 -10.05 11.43
N ASN A 80 7.71 -9.59 10.61
CA ASN A 80 6.52 -10.34 10.27
C ASN A 80 6.69 -11.33 9.11
N SER A 81 7.41 -10.96 8.06
CA SER A 81 7.48 -11.71 6.80
C SER A 81 8.90 -12.15 6.43
N GLY A 82 9.91 -11.67 7.15
CA GLY A 82 11.30 -11.97 6.84
C GLY A 82 11.65 -13.45 6.93
N ALA A 83 11.08 -14.16 7.90
CA ALA A 83 11.32 -15.60 8.09
C ALA A 83 10.86 -16.47 6.89
N GLU A 84 9.98 -15.97 6.04
CA GLU A 84 9.53 -16.65 4.82
C GLU A 84 10.56 -16.57 3.67
N ASN A 85 11.56 -15.71 3.80
CA ASN A 85 12.62 -15.60 2.82
C ASN A 85 13.70 -16.67 3.09
N SER A 86 13.97 -17.50 2.10
CA SER A 86 14.93 -18.64 2.22
C SER A 86 16.36 -18.24 2.54
N LEU A 87 16.72 -16.97 2.41
CA LEU A 87 18.04 -16.42 2.75
C LEU A 87 18.14 -15.93 4.20
N VAL A 88 16.99 -15.77 4.87
CA VAL A 88 16.92 -15.39 6.28
C VAL A 88 17.05 -16.63 7.15
N THR A 89 17.82 -16.52 8.21
CA THR A 89 18.00 -17.61 9.19
C THR A 89 17.64 -17.11 10.58
N VAL A 90 17.26 -18.04 11.45
CA VAL A 90 17.02 -17.75 12.88
C VAL A 90 18.28 -18.07 13.64
N THR A 91 18.75 -17.16 14.47
CA THR A 91 19.89 -17.35 15.37
C THR A 91 19.53 -18.19 16.60
N ASP A 92 20.52 -18.68 17.34
CA ASP A 92 20.29 -19.48 18.55
C ASP A 92 19.53 -18.72 19.65
N ASP A 93 19.60 -17.39 19.67
CA ASP A 93 18.85 -16.50 20.57
C ASP A 93 17.48 -16.10 20.03
N GLY A 94 17.04 -16.69 18.90
CA GLY A 94 15.70 -16.51 18.35
C GLY A 94 15.52 -15.25 17.48
N ARG A 95 16.60 -14.50 17.18
CA ARG A 95 16.51 -13.35 16.27
C ARG A 95 16.58 -13.79 14.81
N LEU A 96 15.99 -12.98 13.92
CA LEU A 96 16.16 -13.13 12.50
C LEU A 96 17.53 -12.55 12.10
N LYS A 97 18.32 -13.32 11.37
CA LYS A 97 19.50 -12.84 10.66
C LYS A 97 19.14 -12.61 9.20
N VAL A 98 19.03 -11.35 8.84
CA VAL A 98 18.56 -10.87 7.54
C VAL A 98 19.76 -10.33 6.76
N PRO A 99 20.22 -10.98 5.69
CA PRO A 99 21.26 -10.44 4.82
C PRO A 99 20.91 -9.03 4.33
N LYS A 100 21.90 -8.14 4.24
CA LYS A 100 21.68 -6.74 3.79
C LYS A 100 20.91 -6.66 2.47
N LYS A 101 21.22 -7.53 1.50
CA LYS A 101 20.52 -7.60 0.21
C LYS A 101 19.01 -7.93 0.35
N VAL A 102 18.64 -8.72 1.37
CA VAL A 102 17.22 -9.02 1.65
C VAL A 102 16.55 -7.79 2.27
N ALA A 103 17.21 -7.12 3.20
CA ALA A 103 16.70 -5.86 3.75
C ALA A 103 16.46 -4.82 2.65
N GLN A 104 17.37 -4.72 1.67
CA GLN A 104 17.22 -3.85 0.50
C GLN A 104 16.02 -4.26 -0.37
N GLU A 105 15.81 -5.56 -0.63
CA GLU A 105 14.66 -6.07 -1.39
C GLU A 105 13.31 -5.70 -0.73
N TYR A 106 13.25 -5.79 0.59
CA TYR A 106 12.06 -5.41 1.35
C TYR A 106 11.85 -3.89 1.40
N ALA A 107 12.92 -3.11 1.55
CA ALA A 107 12.85 -1.65 1.54
C ALA A 107 12.33 -1.10 0.21
N ILE A 108 12.71 -1.70 -0.91
CA ILE A 108 12.21 -1.33 -2.25
C ILE A 108 10.68 -1.44 -2.32
N ALA A 109 10.07 -2.44 -1.69
CA ALA A 109 8.61 -2.56 -1.68
C ALA A 109 7.92 -1.47 -0.85
N LEU A 110 8.54 -1.05 0.26
CA LEU A 110 8.01 -0.04 1.16
C LEU A 110 8.15 1.39 0.61
N PHE A 111 9.19 1.67 -0.18
CA PHE A 111 9.58 3.04 -0.52
C PHE A 111 9.91 3.19 -2.00
N ALA A 112 9.02 3.83 -2.74
CA ALA A 112 9.21 4.07 -4.17
C ALA A 112 10.38 5.02 -4.48
N THR A 113 10.78 5.84 -3.52
CA THR A 113 11.95 6.74 -3.62
C THR A 113 13.23 6.09 -3.11
N TYR A 114 13.21 4.77 -2.91
CA TYR A 114 14.38 4.03 -2.42
C TYR A 114 15.58 4.18 -3.36
N ASP A 115 16.72 4.50 -2.79
CA ASP A 115 18.03 4.54 -3.46
C ASP A 115 19.01 3.59 -2.77
N ASP A 116 19.10 3.66 -1.42
CA ASP A 116 19.81 2.71 -0.56
C ASP A 116 19.18 2.71 0.85
N LEU A 117 19.60 1.77 1.70
CA LEU A 117 19.21 1.75 3.11
C LEU A 117 19.73 3.02 3.80
N LEU A 118 18.81 3.71 4.48
CA LEU A 118 19.17 4.88 5.28
C LEU A 118 20.07 4.48 6.45
N PRO A 119 20.83 5.42 7.06
CA PRO A 119 21.57 5.15 8.27
C PRO A 119 20.66 4.59 9.37
N LEU A 120 21.09 3.49 10.03
CA LEU A 120 20.32 2.90 11.14
C LEU A 120 20.36 3.85 12.34
N PRO A 121 19.18 4.31 12.86
CA PRO A 121 19.10 5.19 14.01
C PRO A 121 19.55 4.49 15.30
N GLU A 122 20.21 5.22 16.19
CA GLU A 122 20.66 4.72 17.50
C GLU A 122 19.45 4.31 18.40
N SER A 123 18.32 4.99 18.28
CA SER A 123 17.06 4.68 18.97
C SER A 123 16.56 3.24 18.74
N LEU A 124 16.83 2.66 17.57
CA LEU A 124 16.44 1.30 17.21
C LEU A 124 17.50 0.24 17.53
N SER A 125 18.63 0.61 18.15
CA SER A 125 19.73 -0.31 18.45
C SER A 125 19.36 -1.51 19.33
N ASN A 126 18.30 -1.41 20.13
CA ASN A 126 17.77 -2.53 20.93
C ASN A 126 16.98 -3.54 20.10
N SER A 127 16.40 -3.11 18.99
CA SER A 127 15.53 -3.93 18.13
C SER A 127 16.26 -4.44 16.90
N ILE A 128 17.16 -3.63 16.34
CA ILE A 128 17.92 -3.94 15.12
C ILE A 128 19.39 -3.68 15.39
N THR A 129 20.23 -4.65 15.08
CA THR A 129 21.70 -4.48 15.10
C THR A 129 22.27 -4.96 13.78
N TYR A 130 23.32 -4.26 13.30
CA TYR A 130 24.03 -4.67 12.10
C TYR A 130 25.29 -5.45 12.47
N ASP A 131 25.43 -6.63 11.88
CA ASP A 131 26.59 -7.50 12.03
C ASP A 131 27.49 -7.38 10.78
N ASN A 132 28.66 -6.77 10.97
CA ASN A 132 29.61 -6.52 9.88
C ASN A 132 30.26 -7.82 9.35
N ASP A 133 30.41 -8.84 10.19
CA ASP A 133 31.06 -10.10 9.79
C ASP A 133 30.16 -10.91 8.84
N TRP A 134 28.85 -10.74 8.99
CA TRP A 134 27.83 -11.44 8.21
C TRP A 134 27.18 -10.58 7.13
N ASP A 135 27.47 -9.27 7.07
CA ASP A 135 26.77 -8.30 6.23
C ASP A 135 25.23 -8.45 6.35
N ALA A 136 24.76 -8.49 7.60
CA ALA A 136 23.39 -8.82 7.93
C ALA A 136 22.85 -7.99 9.10
N TYR A 137 21.53 -7.82 9.14
CA TYR A 137 20.81 -7.24 10.25
C TYR A 137 20.27 -8.37 11.15
N LEU A 138 20.39 -8.18 12.46
CA LEU A 138 19.81 -9.05 13.48
C LEU A 138 18.62 -8.32 14.09
N LEU A 139 17.43 -8.91 14.01
CA LEU A 139 16.20 -8.29 14.54
C LEU A 139 15.30 -9.32 15.18
N SER A 140 14.46 -8.88 16.13
CA SER A 140 13.44 -9.71 16.75
C SER A 140 12.34 -10.04 15.75
N GLN A 141 11.71 -11.21 15.92
CA GLN A 141 10.46 -11.50 15.21
C GLN A 141 9.33 -10.72 15.87
N GLU A 142 8.45 -10.19 15.02
CA GLU A 142 7.23 -9.51 15.46
C GLU A 142 6.03 -10.45 15.37
N ASP A 143 5.05 -10.21 16.25
CA ASP A 143 3.75 -10.85 16.18
C ASP A 143 2.77 -9.92 15.47
N ARG A 144 2.13 -10.41 14.42
CA ARG A 144 1.10 -9.63 13.68
C ARG A 144 -0.12 -9.30 14.53
N GLY A 145 -0.25 -9.89 15.72
CA GLY A 145 -1.41 -9.71 16.57
C GLY A 145 -2.72 -10.19 15.90
N LEU A 146 -3.84 -9.68 16.38
CA LEU A 146 -5.18 -10.10 15.98
C LEU A 146 -5.79 -9.11 14.96
N SER A 147 -5.07 -8.82 13.88
CA SER A 147 -5.57 -7.95 12.80
C SER A 147 -5.04 -8.39 11.44
N GLU A 148 -5.75 -8.00 10.39
CA GLU A 148 -5.41 -8.27 8.99
C GLU A 148 -5.62 -7.04 8.11
N THR A 149 -4.83 -6.90 7.06
CA THR A 149 -4.99 -5.83 6.08
C THR A 149 -5.81 -6.28 4.89
N ASN A 150 -6.87 -5.54 4.60
CA ASN A 150 -7.78 -5.76 3.48
C ASN A 150 -7.65 -4.61 2.47
N LEU A 151 -7.47 -4.95 1.18
CA LEU A 151 -7.43 -4.00 0.08
C LEU A 151 -8.77 -3.90 -0.62
N SER A 152 -9.18 -2.68 -0.97
CA SER A 152 -10.43 -2.40 -1.69
C SER A 152 -10.28 -1.16 -2.59
N ASP A 153 -11.31 -0.90 -3.41
CA ASP A 153 -11.44 0.33 -4.20
C ASP A 153 -10.19 0.68 -5.00
N TYR A 154 -9.59 -0.31 -5.63
CA TYR A 154 -8.38 -0.11 -6.42
C TYR A 154 -8.69 0.58 -7.76
N ARG A 155 -7.78 1.44 -8.17
CA ARG A 155 -7.81 2.15 -9.43
C ARG A 155 -6.42 2.09 -10.08
N GLU A 156 -6.38 1.60 -11.30
CA GLU A 156 -5.16 1.62 -12.11
C GLU A 156 -4.78 3.05 -12.47
N THR A 157 -3.48 3.31 -12.48
CA THR A 157 -2.86 4.56 -12.92
C THR A 157 -1.86 4.26 -14.03
N GLU A 158 -1.28 5.29 -14.64
CA GLU A 158 -0.27 5.09 -15.68
C GLU A 158 0.93 4.25 -15.21
N ASN A 159 1.31 4.40 -13.94
CA ASN A 159 2.52 3.78 -13.39
C ASN A 159 2.27 2.76 -12.27
N GLY A 160 1.02 2.38 -12.01
CA GLY A 160 0.71 1.45 -10.92
C GLY A 160 -0.74 1.52 -10.47
N TYR A 161 -0.98 1.60 -9.16
CA TYR A 161 -2.31 1.58 -8.58
C TYR A 161 -2.48 2.57 -7.44
N VAL A 162 -3.73 3.00 -7.24
CA VAL A 162 -4.20 3.60 -6.00
C VAL A 162 -5.24 2.66 -5.39
N VAL A 163 -5.06 2.30 -4.12
CA VAL A 163 -5.95 1.38 -3.41
C VAL A 163 -6.35 1.95 -2.05
N THR A 164 -7.49 1.52 -1.54
CA THR A 164 -7.85 1.72 -0.14
C THR A 164 -7.42 0.51 0.67
N ALA A 165 -6.60 0.72 1.69
CA ALA A 165 -6.22 -0.30 2.65
C ALA A 165 -6.94 -0.08 3.99
N LYS A 166 -7.36 -1.18 4.62
CA LYS A 166 -7.98 -1.18 5.95
C LYS A 166 -7.31 -2.24 6.81
N LEU A 167 -6.80 -1.84 7.96
CA LEU A 167 -6.40 -2.77 9.01
C LEU A 167 -7.64 -3.08 9.85
N VAL A 168 -8.01 -4.35 9.94
CA VAL A 168 -9.26 -4.81 10.56
C VAL A 168 -8.93 -5.82 11.65
N SER A 169 -9.56 -5.69 12.82
CA SER A 169 -9.48 -6.70 13.87
C SER A 169 -9.99 -8.05 13.35
N THR A 170 -9.29 -9.14 13.69
CA THR A 170 -9.75 -10.51 13.42
C THR A 170 -10.68 -11.05 14.51
N MET A 171 -10.94 -10.24 15.56
CA MET A 171 -11.89 -10.56 16.61
C MET A 171 -13.34 -10.49 16.09
N GLU A 172 -14.31 -10.93 16.89
CA GLU A 172 -15.70 -11.07 16.47
C GLU A 172 -16.35 -9.75 15.95
N ASP A 173 -15.94 -8.61 16.52
CA ASP A 173 -16.46 -7.29 16.16
C ASP A 173 -15.94 -6.75 14.84
N LYS A 174 -14.82 -7.30 14.32
CA LYS A 174 -14.17 -6.87 13.08
C LYS A 174 -13.99 -5.35 12.97
N GLU A 175 -13.60 -4.73 14.06
CA GLU A 175 -13.37 -3.27 14.10
C GLU A 175 -12.31 -2.85 13.07
N VAL A 176 -12.53 -1.71 12.41
CA VAL A 176 -11.54 -1.08 11.55
C VAL A 176 -10.60 -0.26 12.42
N LEU A 177 -9.37 -0.75 12.59
CA LEU A 177 -8.33 -0.13 13.41
C LEU A 177 -7.65 1.04 12.69
N GLY A 178 -7.57 0.97 11.36
CA GLY A 178 -6.99 2.01 10.52
C GLY A 178 -7.46 1.90 9.08
N LYS A 179 -7.42 3.05 8.39
CA LYS A 179 -7.75 3.14 6.97
C LYS A 179 -6.88 4.19 6.31
N CYS A 180 -6.31 3.86 5.16
CA CYS A 180 -5.53 4.80 4.36
C CYS A 180 -5.76 4.58 2.86
N GLN A 181 -5.38 5.58 2.08
CA GLN A 181 -5.22 5.46 0.64
C GLN A 181 -3.74 5.25 0.33
N VAL A 182 -3.44 4.21 -0.42
CA VAL A 182 -2.07 3.82 -0.80
C VAL A 182 -1.88 4.06 -2.28
N THR A 183 -0.89 4.84 -2.65
CA THR A 183 -0.43 4.99 -4.03
C THR A 183 0.80 4.14 -4.23
N MET A 184 0.74 3.25 -5.20
CA MET A 184 1.84 2.37 -5.58
C MET A 184 2.28 2.65 -7.02
N GLN A 185 3.55 2.52 -7.28
CA GLN A 185 4.12 2.56 -8.63
C GLN A 185 4.87 1.27 -8.94
N LYS A 186 5.04 0.96 -10.22
CA LYS A 186 5.83 -0.20 -10.64
C LYS A 186 7.22 -0.14 -10.02
N ASN A 187 7.65 -1.27 -9.48
CA ASN A 187 8.97 -1.39 -8.90
C ASN A 187 10.03 -1.36 -10.03
N ALA A 188 10.82 -0.29 -10.08
CA ALA A 188 11.84 -0.12 -11.10
C ALA A 188 12.94 -1.19 -11.05
N PHE A 189 13.17 -1.82 -9.89
CA PHE A 189 14.14 -2.90 -9.70
C PHE A 189 13.58 -4.26 -10.11
N ALA A 190 12.27 -4.38 -10.39
CA ALA A 190 11.65 -5.60 -10.88
C ALA A 190 11.76 -5.76 -12.41
N ASP A 191 12.15 -4.73 -13.13
CA ASP A 191 12.29 -4.77 -14.58
C ASP A 191 13.33 -5.81 -15.02
N GLY A 192 12.89 -6.75 -15.88
CA GLY A 192 13.75 -7.84 -16.37
C GLY A 192 13.89 -9.04 -15.43
N ILE A 193 13.27 -9.02 -14.25
CA ILE A 193 13.19 -10.17 -13.35
C ILE A 193 11.93 -10.98 -13.70
N VAL A 194 12.10 -12.28 -13.92
CA VAL A 194 11.00 -13.17 -14.38
C VAL A 194 9.91 -13.33 -13.32
N ASP A 195 10.28 -13.29 -12.05
CA ASP A 195 9.35 -13.44 -10.93
C ASP A 195 9.84 -12.59 -9.74
N PRO A 196 9.63 -11.26 -9.76
CA PRO A 196 10.03 -10.40 -8.66
C PRO A 196 9.14 -10.68 -7.45
N ARG A 197 9.70 -10.66 -6.24
CA ARG A 197 8.92 -10.82 -5.00
C ARG A 197 7.85 -9.74 -4.86
N TYR A 198 8.17 -8.50 -5.24
CA TYR A 198 7.27 -7.35 -5.18
C TYR A 198 7.22 -6.63 -6.53
N PHE A 199 6.03 -6.53 -7.11
CA PHE A 199 5.82 -5.89 -8.42
C PHE A 199 5.72 -4.37 -8.33
N TYR A 200 5.43 -3.85 -7.14
CA TYR A 200 5.22 -2.42 -6.89
C TYR A 200 6.06 -1.95 -5.71
N SER A 201 6.22 -0.63 -5.63
CA SER A 201 6.76 0.11 -4.50
C SER A 201 5.74 1.13 -4.03
N ILE A 202 5.64 1.37 -2.73
CA ILE A 202 4.70 2.32 -2.16
C ILE A 202 5.28 3.73 -2.30
N ALA A 203 4.52 4.62 -2.95
CA ALA A 203 4.91 6.00 -3.17
C ALA A 203 4.36 6.94 -2.09
N THR A 204 3.12 6.73 -1.66
CA THR A 204 2.48 7.52 -0.59
C THR A 204 1.42 6.71 0.14
N MET A 205 1.21 7.06 1.42
CA MET A 205 0.06 6.62 2.22
C MET A 205 -0.57 7.84 2.91
N THR A 206 -1.91 8.00 2.81
CA THR A 206 -2.66 9.14 3.37
C THR A 206 -4.01 8.72 3.94
#